data_683a2fa89f3d2094c16f3cb2f13117f0
#
_entry.id   683a2fa89f3d2094c16f3cb2f13117f0
#
_cell.length_a   1.000
_cell.length_b   1.000
_cell.length_c   1.000
_cell.angle_alpha   90.00
_cell.angle_beta   90.00
_cell.angle_gamma   90.00
#
_symmetry.space_group_name_H-M   'P 1'
#
loop_
_entity.id
_entity.type
_entity.pdbx_description
1 polymer ?
#
loop_
_entity_poly.entity_id
_entity_poly.type
_entity_poly.pdbx_seq_one_letter_code
_entity_poly.pdbx_strand_id
1 'polypeptide(L)'
;MSETRTRPSQVTIVVILIWIAFALTVVGAIATILAGTAIAASDQASVEQLLKDLDLPASWSTTAGPIVIVTGALFFIVALIEAIFAIAIGRGSNVARILLTILLVIRIIGGLVFILTSWGTAAFMFGVFLDMGLAIIVLLLLFNHQSNEFFTDEVRAR
;
A
#
# COMPACT_ATOMS: atom_id res chain seq x y z
N MET A 1 -26.60 4.62 -31.09
CA MET A 1 -25.99 5.74 -30.36
C MET A 1 -25.49 5.16 -29.04
N SER A 2 -24.17 4.98 -28.88
CA SER A 2 -23.60 4.53 -27.61
C SER A 2 -23.65 5.71 -26.64
N GLU A 3 -24.58 5.70 -25.70
CA GLU A 3 -24.53 6.62 -24.58
C GLU A 3 -23.18 6.46 -23.89
N THR A 4 -22.38 7.49 -23.95
CA THR A 4 -21.14 7.57 -23.17
C THR A 4 -21.53 7.64 -21.69
N ARG A 5 -21.58 6.48 -21.06
CA ARG A 5 -21.94 6.35 -19.64
C ARG A 5 -20.90 7.13 -18.81
N THR A 6 -21.36 8.19 -18.18
CA THR A 6 -20.52 9.01 -17.31
C THR A 6 -20.17 8.20 -16.06
N ARG A 7 -18.87 8.10 -15.76
CA ARG A 7 -18.37 7.45 -14.55
C ARG A 7 -18.93 8.15 -13.31
N PRO A 8 -19.51 7.42 -12.32
CA PRO A 8 -19.96 8.03 -11.07
C PRO A 8 -18.80 8.76 -10.35
N SER A 9 -19.09 9.89 -9.74
CA SER A 9 -18.10 10.70 -9.01
C SER A 9 -17.35 9.90 -7.95
N GLN A 10 -18.02 8.98 -7.28
CA GLN A 10 -17.43 8.12 -6.25
C GLN A 10 -16.36 7.19 -6.81
N VAL A 11 -16.58 6.56 -7.96
CA VAL A 11 -15.57 5.72 -8.62
C VAL A 11 -14.36 6.59 -9.04
N THR A 12 -14.60 7.82 -9.47
CA THR A 12 -13.52 8.76 -9.78
C THR A 12 -12.69 9.11 -8.53
N ILE A 13 -13.35 9.36 -7.39
CA ILE A 13 -12.68 9.63 -6.12
C ILE A 13 -11.85 8.40 -5.69
N VAL A 14 -12.41 7.19 -5.79
CA VAL A 14 -11.68 5.94 -5.49
C VAL A 14 -10.40 5.84 -6.33
N VAL A 15 -10.49 6.06 -7.64
CA VAL A 15 -9.33 6.01 -8.54
C VAL A 15 -8.29 7.06 -8.14
N ILE A 16 -8.69 8.28 -7.81
CA ILE A 16 -7.77 9.33 -7.33
C ILE A 16 -7.09 8.91 -6.04
N LEU A 17 -7.84 8.36 -5.07
CA LEU A 17 -7.28 7.91 -3.80
C LEU A 17 -6.27 6.76 -3.99
N ILE A 18 -6.55 5.82 -4.91
CA ILE A 18 -5.60 4.76 -5.23
C ILE A 18 -4.33 5.34 -5.86
N TRP A 19 -4.43 6.36 -6.74
CA TRP A 19 -3.25 7.03 -7.30
C TRP A 19 -2.44 7.78 -6.24
N ILE A 20 -3.09 8.38 -5.24
CA ILE A 20 -2.43 9.00 -4.09
C ILE A 20 -1.71 7.92 -3.26
N ALA A 21 -2.38 6.80 -2.95
CA ALA A 21 -1.78 5.67 -2.24
C ALA A 21 -0.56 5.12 -3.00
N PHE A 22 -0.68 4.92 -4.31
CA PHE A 22 0.41 4.52 -5.20
C PHE A 22 1.62 5.46 -5.06
N ALA A 23 1.40 6.78 -5.19
CA ALA A 23 2.48 7.75 -5.10
C ALA A 23 3.18 7.71 -3.73
N LEU A 24 2.42 7.62 -2.64
CA LEU A 24 2.95 7.49 -1.28
C LEU A 24 3.72 6.18 -1.11
N THR A 25 3.21 5.06 -1.63
CA THR A 25 3.89 3.75 -1.56
C THR A 25 5.20 3.77 -2.36
N VAL A 26 5.23 4.39 -3.55
CA VAL A 26 6.46 4.55 -4.34
C VAL A 26 7.50 5.37 -3.60
N VAL A 27 7.11 6.51 -3.02
CA VAL A 27 8.03 7.34 -2.22
C VAL A 27 8.57 6.56 -1.03
N GLY A 28 7.69 5.84 -0.31
CA GLY A 28 8.07 4.97 0.80
C GLY A 28 9.03 3.85 0.38
N ALA A 29 8.76 3.21 -0.75
CA ALA A 29 9.60 2.15 -1.31
C ALA A 29 11.02 2.66 -1.64
N ILE A 30 11.11 3.80 -2.31
CA ILE A 30 12.39 4.45 -2.64
C ILE A 30 13.15 4.82 -1.36
N ALA A 31 12.48 5.45 -0.40
CA ALA A 31 13.09 5.81 0.88
C ALA A 31 13.62 4.57 1.64
N THR A 32 12.86 3.47 1.63
CA THR A 32 13.24 2.19 2.25
C THR A 32 14.47 1.59 1.54
N ILE A 33 14.52 1.58 0.21
CA ILE A 33 15.68 1.10 -0.55
C ILE A 33 16.92 1.94 -0.23
N LEU A 34 16.78 3.27 -0.22
CA LEU A 34 17.90 4.17 0.12
C LEU A 34 18.39 3.96 1.56
N ALA A 35 17.48 3.77 2.51
CA ALA A 35 17.85 3.44 3.89
C ALA A 35 18.59 2.11 3.97
N GLY A 36 18.11 1.08 3.28
CA GLY A 36 18.78 -0.23 3.22
C GLY A 36 20.18 -0.16 2.59
N THR A 37 20.36 0.63 1.52
CA THR A 37 21.68 0.85 0.91
C THR A 37 22.62 1.60 1.84
N ALA A 38 22.14 2.59 2.58
CA ALA A 38 22.91 3.30 3.58
C ALA A 38 23.36 2.36 4.72
N ILE A 39 22.46 1.51 5.23
CA ILE A 39 22.79 0.48 6.24
C ILE A 39 23.85 -0.49 5.70
N ALA A 40 23.68 -0.97 4.45
CA ALA A 40 24.62 -1.91 3.84
C ALA A 40 26.01 -1.31 3.58
N ALA A 41 26.11 0.02 3.43
CA ALA A 41 27.37 0.76 3.25
C ALA A 41 28.02 1.19 4.57
N SER A 42 27.31 1.05 5.71
CA SER A 42 27.84 1.41 7.04
C SER A 42 28.79 0.34 7.57
N ASP A 43 29.67 0.73 8.46
CA ASP A 43 30.55 -0.21 9.17
C ASP A 43 29.70 -1.10 10.13
N GLN A 44 30.22 -2.29 10.41
CA GLN A 44 29.48 -3.28 11.20
C GLN A 44 29.17 -2.78 12.63
N ALA A 45 30.08 -2.03 13.25
CA ALA A 45 29.90 -1.50 14.59
C ALA A 45 28.75 -0.50 14.67
N SER A 46 28.61 0.37 13.67
CA SER A 46 27.49 1.31 13.55
C SER A 46 26.17 0.59 13.34
N VAL A 47 26.13 -0.48 12.53
CA VAL A 47 24.92 -1.29 12.32
C VAL A 47 24.54 -2.04 13.58
N GLU A 48 25.49 -2.63 14.30
CA GLU A 48 25.24 -3.32 15.59
C GLU A 48 24.69 -2.35 16.64
N GLN A 49 25.19 -1.13 16.70
CA GLN A 49 24.65 -0.11 17.59
C GLN A 49 23.22 0.27 17.22
N LEU A 50 22.92 0.47 15.93
CA LEU A 50 21.58 0.74 15.44
C LEU A 50 20.61 -0.40 15.81
N LEU A 51 21.02 -1.66 15.62
CA LEU A 51 20.19 -2.82 15.97
C LEU A 51 19.94 -2.89 17.48
N LYS A 52 20.95 -2.58 18.30
CA LYS A 52 20.81 -2.52 19.75
C LYS A 52 19.83 -1.44 20.20
N ASP A 53 19.89 -0.25 19.57
CA ASP A 53 18.98 0.86 19.86
C ASP A 53 17.52 0.51 19.47
N LEU A 54 17.34 -0.40 18.52
CA LEU A 54 16.05 -0.92 18.09
C LEU A 54 15.62 -2.22 18.81
N ASP A 55 16.39 -2.68 19.79
CA ASP A 55 16.18 -3.95 20.52
C ASP A 55 16.15 -5.18 19.59
N LEU A 56 16.98 -5.17 18.54
CA LEU A 56 17.11 -6.23 17.55
C LEU A 56 18.39 -7.04 17.75
N PRO A 57 18.38 -8.33 17.35
CA PRO A 57 19.57 -9.19 17.50
C PRO A 57 20.78 -8.67 16.71
N ALA A 58 21.94 -8.56 17.36
CA ALA A 58 23.19 -8.15 16.70
C ALA A 58 23.61 -9.09 15.55
N SER A 59 23.16 -10.35 15.57
CA SER A 59 23.36 -11.31 14.47
C SER A 59 22.79 -10.87 13.13
N TRP A 60 21.91 -9.88 13.11
CA TRP A 60 21.31 -9.32 11.89
C TRP A 60 22.20 -8.25 11.24
N SER A 61 23.32 -7.87 11.84
CA SER A 61 24.19 -6.77 11.34
C SER A 61 24.60 -6.93 9.87
N THR A 62 24.86 -8.16 9.43
CA THR A 62 25.23 -8.45 8.03
C THR A 62 24.06 -8.54 7.07
N THR A 63 22.84 -8.76 7.57
CA THR A 63 21.65 -8.99 6.76
C THR A 63 20.65 -7.84 6.82
N ALA A 64 20.77 -6.91 7.78
CA ALA A 64 19.84 -5.80 7.96
C ALA A 64 19.69 -4.95 6.69
N GLY A 65 20.78 -4.50 6.09
CA GLY A 65 20.77 -3.72 4.85
C GLY A 65 20.05 -4.44 3.70
N PRO A 66 20.50 -5.66 3.32
CA PRO A 66 19.81 -6.47 2.30
C PRO A 66 18.32 -6.70 2.58
N ILE A 67 17.92 -7.00 3.82
CA ILE A 67 16.51 -7.19 4.18
C ILE A 67 15.69 -5.92 3.92
N VAL A 68 16.21 -4.75 4.34
CA VAL A 68 15.53 -3.47 4.13
C VAL A 68 15.41 -3.14 2.63
N ILE A 69 16.46 -3.41 1.82
CA ILE A 69 16.40 -3.23 0.36
C ILE A 69 15.31 -4.13 -0.26
N VAL A 70 15.28 -5.41 0.10
CA VAL A 70 14.27 -6.36 -0.40
C VAL A 70 12.87 -5.92 0.01
N THR A 71 12.69 -5.44 1.23
CA THR A 71 11.40 -4.92 1.71
C THR A 71 10.95 -3.72 0.87
N GLY A 72 11.84 -2.78 0.58
CA GLY A 72 11.54 -1.64 -0.29
C GLY A 72 11.19 -2.08 -1.73
N ALA A 73 11.89 -3.08 -2.28
CA ALA A 73 11.57 -3.64 -3.58
C ALA A 73 10.18 -4.30 -3.61
N LEU A 74 9.79 -5.01 -2.54
CA LEU A 74 8.45 -5.58 -2.41
C LEU A 74 7.37 -4.48 -2.34
N PHE A 75 7.60 -3.39 -1.61
CA PHE A 75 6.69 -2.25 -1.61
C PHE A 75 6.55 -1.62 -3.00
N PHE A 76 7.63 -1.56 -3.76
CA PHE A 76 7.56 -1.06 -5.14
C PHE A 76 6.69 -1.97 -6.03
N ILE A 77 6.79 -3.29 -5.89
CA ILE A 77 5.92 -4.24 -6.59
C ILE A 77 4.46 -4.03 -6.19
N VAL A 78 4.18 -3.87 -4.91
CA VAL A 78 2.81 -3.58 -4.42
C VAL A 78 2.28 -2.28 -5.02
N ALA A 79 3.09 -1.23 -5.10
CA ALA A 79 2.71 0.01 -5.76
C ALA A 79 2.33 -0.20 -7.23
N LEU A 80 3.09 -0.98 -7.99
CA LEU A 80 2.74 -1.31 -9.38
C LEU A 80 1.40 -2.04 -9.50
N ILE A 81 1.11 -2.96 -8.58
CA ILE A 81 -0.18 -3.65 -8.50
C ILE A 81 -1.31 -2.65 -8.22
N GLU A 82 -1.12 -1.69 -7.33
CA GLU A 82 -2.08 -0.61 -7.05
C GLU A 82 -2.37 0.24 -8.30
N ALA A 83 -1.34 0.59 -9.08
CA ALA A 83 -1.51 1.31 -10.34
C ALA A 83 -2.36 0.52 -11.35
N ILE A 84 -2.13 -0.79 -11.47
CA ILE A 84 -2.94 -1.67 -12.33
C ILE A 84 -4.40 -1.68 -11.88
N PHE A 85 -4.64 -1.76 -10.56
CA PHE A 85 -6.01 -1.71 -10.02
C PHE A 85 -6.67 -0.36 -10.24
N ALA A 86 -5.95 0.76 -10.10
CA ALA A 86 -6.48 2.08 -10.38
C ALA A 86 -7.01 2.18 -11.82
N ILE A 87 -6.23 1.69 -12.78
CA ILE A 87 -6.62 1.66 -14.21
C ILE A 87 -7.82 0.73 -14.44
N ALA A 88 -7.79 -0.48 -13.89
CA ALA A 88 -8.82 -1.50 -14.10
C ALA A 88 -10.17 -1.10 -13.45
N ILE A 89 -10.15 -0.54 -12.26
CA ILE A 89 -11.34 -0.01 -11.57
C ILE A 89 -11.89 1.19 -12.34
N GLY A 90 -11.01 2.04 -12.84
CA GLY A 90 -11.39 3.15 -13.70
C GLY A 90 -12.12 2.72 -14.98
N ARG A 91 -11.93 1.49 -15.42
CA ARG A 91 -12.61 0.85 -16.58
C ARG A 91 -13.84 0.02 -16.19
N GLY A 92 -14.24 0.01 -14.91
CA GLY A 92 -15.41 -0.75 -14.43
C GLY A 92 -15.17 -2.23 -14.16
N SER A 93 -13.90 -2.69 -14.03
CA SER A 93 -13.60 -4.10 -13.78
C SER A 93 -14.03 -4.55 -12.38
N ASN A 94 -15.04 -5.41 -12.31
CA ASN A 94 -15.49 -6.01 -11.05
C ASN A 94 -14.45 -6.97 -10.46
N VAL A 95 -13.66 -7.65 -11.30
CA VAL A 95 -12.56 -8.51 -10.83
C VAL A 95 -11.50 -7.68 -10.11
N ALA A 96 -11.11 -6.54 -10.69
CA ALA A 96 -10.16 -5.63 -10.06
C ALA A 96 -10.69 -5.08 -8.71
N ARG A 97 -11.99 -4.81 -8.62
CA ARG A 97 -12.66 -4.41 -7.38
C ARG A 97 -12.51 -5.46 -6.28
N ILE A 98 -12.80 -6.74 -6.59
CA ILE A 98 -12.68 -7.85 -5.62
C ILE A 98 -11.23 -8.04 -5.19
N LEU A 99 -10.30 -8.07 -6.14
CA LEU A 99 -8.87 -8.26 -5.84
C LEU A 99 -8.30 -7.11 -5.01
N LEU A 100 -8.67 -5.86 -5.34
CA LEU A 100 -8.27 -4.71 -4.52
C LEU A 100 -8.87 -4.79 -3.12
N THR A 101 -10.12 -5.21 -2.97
CA THR A 101 -10.75 -5.40 -1.66
C THR A 101 -9.95 -6.38 -0.80
N ILE A 102 -9.55 -7.52 -1.37
CA ILE A 102 -8.72 -8.51 -0.67
C ILE A 102 -7.38 -7.88 -0.24
N LEU A 103 -6.72 -7.16 -1.15
CA LEU A 103 -5.45 -6.50 -0.86
C LEU A 103 -5.59 -5.46 0.28
N LEU A 104 -6.62 -4.62 0.24
CA LEU A 104 -6.88 -3.61 1.27
C LEU A 104 -7.20 -4.24 2.63
N VAL A 105 -7.96 -5.34 2.66
CA VAL A 105 -8.24 -6.08 3.91
C VAL A 105 -6.96 -6.67 4.49
N ILE A 106 -6.10 -7.29 3.67
CA ILE A 106 -4.80 -7.80 4.12
C ILE A 106 -3.94 -6.66 4.67
N ARG A 107 -3.94 -5.51 4.03
CA ARG A 107 -3.20 -4.31 4.46
C ARG A 107 -3.68 -3.78 5.82
N ILE A 108 -4.99 -3.70 6.02
CA ILE A 108 -5.59 -3.28 7.30
C ILE A 108 -5.22 -4.28 8.41
N ILE A 109 -5.35 -5.59 8.16
CA ILE A 109 -4.98 -6.62 9.13
C ILE A 109 -3.48 -6.54 9.45
N GLY A 110 -2.64 -6.42 8.43
CA GLY A 110 -1.19 -6.27 8.59
C GLY A 110 -0.81 -5.04 9.40
N GLY A 111 -1.43 -3.89 9.12
CA GLY A 111 -1.25 -2.65 9.88
C GLY A 111 -1.68 -2.80 11.34
N LEU A 112 -2.82 -3.46 11.59
CA LEU A 112 -3.30 -3.74 12.94
C LEU A 112 -2.35 -4.65 13.71
N VAL A 113 -1.91 -5.75 13.11
CA VAL A 113 -0.91 -6.66 13.71
C VAL A 113 0.37 -5.89 14.01
N PHE A 114 0.83 -5.06 13.07
CA PHE A 114 2.02 -4.24 13.27
C PHE A 114 1.87 -3.30 14.47
N ILE A 115 0.75 -2.57 14.60
CA ILE A 115 0.47 -1.67 15.74
C ILE A 115 0.50 -2.45 17.07
N LEU A 116 -0.02 -3.67 17.08
CA LEU A 116 -0.10 -4.49 18.29
C LEU A 116 1.25 -5.13 18.69
N THR A 117 2.15 -5.34 17.72
CA THR A 117 3.41 -6.09 17.95
C THR A 117 4.64 -5.19 17.94
N SER A 118 4.55 -3.98 17.37
CA SER A 118 5.71 -3.11 17.16
C SER A 118 5.51 -1.77 17.85
N TRP A 119 6.41 -1.42 18.74
CA TRP A 119 6.52 -0.09 19.34
C TRP A 119 7.43 0.77 18.45
N GLY A 120 6.93 1.14 17.28
CA GLY A 120 7.66 1.97 16.33
C GLY A 120 7.77 3.43 16.77
N THR A 121 8.58 4.22 16.05
CA THR A 121 8.62 5.68 16.24
C THR A 121 7.25 6.31 15.92
N ALA A 122 6.93 7.45 16.53
CA ALA A 122 5.67 8.17 16.29
C ALA A 122 5.43 8.46 14.79
N ALA A 123 6.48 8.79 14.03
CA ALA A 123 6.40 9.04 12.60
C ALA A 123 5.99 7.78 11.83
N PHE A 124 6.52 6.62 12.20
CA PHE A 124 6.19 5.36 11.55
C PHE A 124 4.74 4.93 11.87
N MET A 125 4.33 5.06 13.13
CA MET A 125 2.93 4.82 13.54
C MET A 125 1.95 5.71 12.80
N PHE A 126 2.27 7.00 12.62
CA PHE A 126 1.45 7.92 11.84
C PHE A 126 1.28 7.45 10.40
N GLY A 127 2.35 6.95 9.76
CA GLY A 127 2.29 6.37 8.41
C GLY A 127 1.34 5.17 8.33
N VAL A 128 1.40 4.25 9.29
CA VAL A 128 0.52 3.08 9.36
C VAL A 128 -0.95 3.49 9.55
N PHE A 129 -1.24 4.44 10.43
CA PHE A 129 -2.60 4.94 10.62
C PHE A 129 -3.14 5.65 9.37
N LEU A 130 -2.30 6.44 8.69
CA LEU A 130 -2.67 7.11 7.44
C LEU A 130 -3.02 6.09 6.36
N ASP A 131 -2.18 5.06 6.20
CA ASP A 131 -2.37 3.98 5.24
C ASP A 131 -3.66 3.18 5.50
N MET A 132 -3.89 2.78 6.74
CA MET A 132 -5.12 2.09 7.15
C MET A 132 -6.36 2.98 6.94
N GLY A 133 -6.28 4.27 7.27
CA GLY A 133 -7.36 5.22 7.06
C GLY A 133 -7.72 5.35 5.59
N LEU A 134 -6.74 5.49 4.71
CA LEU A 134 -6.94 5.51 3.26
C LEU A 134 -7.56 4.21 2.75
N ALA A 135 -7.07 3.05 3.21
CA ALA A 135 -7.62 1.75 2.83
C ALA A 135 -9.10 1.61 3.23
N ILE A 136 -9.47 2.03 4.43
CA ILE A 136 -10.86 2.01 4.91
C ILE A 136 -11.75 2.94 4.07
N ILE A 137 -11.29 4.17 3.78
CA ILE A 137 -12.05 5.14 2.96
C ILE A 137 -12.27 4.57 1.56
N VAL A 138 -11.25 3.99 0.93
CA VAL A 138 -11.36 3.36 -0.39
C VAL A 138 -12.37 2.21 -0.35
N LEU A 139 -12.34 1.35 0.67
CA LEU A 139 -13.31 0.27 0.83
C LEU A 139 -14.74 0.80 0.95
N LEU A 140 -14.98 1.79 1.79
CA LEU A 140 -16.32 2.37 1.98
C LEU A 140 -16.87 2.97 0.68
N LEU A 141 -16.04 3.69 -0.07
CA LEU A 141 -16.43 4.29 -1.35
C LEU A 141 -16.65 3.22 -2.44
N LEU A 142 -15.86 2.16 -2.44
CA LEU A 142 -15.94 1.08 -3.43
C LEU A 142 -17.22 0.25 -3.29
N PHE A 143 -17.78 0.14 -2.07
CA PHE A 143 -19.00 -0.60 -1.78
C PHE A 143 -20.23 0.28 -1.55
N ASN A 144 -20.15 1.57 -1.85
CA ASN A 144 -21.32 2.44 -1.83
C ASN A 144 -22.32 2.05 -2.95
N HIS A 145 -23.59 2.38 -2.77
CA HIS A 145 -24.70 2.04 -3.68
C HIS A 145 -24.42 2.44 -5.14
N GLN A 146 -23.97 3.67 -5.38
CA GLN A 146 -23.65 4.17 -6.72
C GLN A 146 -22.47 3.42 -7.40
N SER A 147 -21.48 3.02 -6.60
CA SER A 147 -20.37 2.19 -7.09
C SER A 147 -20.85 0.78 -7.44
N ASN A 148 -21.73 0.20 -6.61
CA ASN A 148 -22.29 -1.12 -6.86
C ASN A 148 -23.07 -1.19 -8.17
N GLU A 149 -23.92 -0.21 -8.45
CA GLU A 149 -24.66 -0.13 -9.71
C GLU A 149 -23.72 -0.07 -10.92
N PHE A 150 -22.69 0.76 -10.86
CA PHE A 150 -21.71 0.89 -11.95
C PHE A 150 -21.04 -0.44 -12.29
N PHE A 151 -20.57 -1.21 -11.30
CA PHE A 151 -19.90 -2.48 -11.51
C PHE A 151 -20.85 -3.62 -11.89
N THR A 152 -22.11 -3.60 -11.42
CA THR A 152 -23.11 -4.64 -11.74
C THR A 152 -23.60 -4.52 -13.17
N ASP A 153 -23.82 -3.32 -13.65
CA ASP A 153 -24.28 -3.07 -15.00
C ASP A 153 -23.21 -3.38 -16.07
N GLU A 154 -21.94 -3.17 -15.75
CA GLU A 154 -20.84 -3.55 -16.64
C GLU A 154 -20.75 -5.08 -16.84
N VAL A 155 -21.09 -5.87 -15.81
CA VAL A 155 -21.18 -7.34 -15.91
C VAL A 155 -22.34 -7.78 -16.80
N ARG A 156 -23.46 -7.05 -16.80
CA ARG A 156 -24.63 -7.37 -17.64
C ARG A 156 -24.47 -6.96 -19.10
N ALA A 157 -23.55 -6.05 -19.40
CA ALA A 157 -23.30 -5.55 -20.76
C ALA A 157 -22.29 -6.40 -21.56
N ARG A 158 -21.68 -7.41 -20.94
CA ARG A 158 -20.76 -8.38 -21.55
C ARG A 158 -21.42 -9.71 -21.80
#